data_e8475d0273802a20f074a0195138442a
#
_entry.id   e8475d0273802a20f074a0195138442a
#
_cell.length_a   1.000
_cell.length_b   1.000
_cell.length_c   1.000
_cell.angle_alpha   90.00
_cell.angle_beta   90.00
_cell.angle_gamma   90.00
#
_symmetry.space_group_name_H-M   'P 1'
#
loop_
_entity.id
_entity.type
_entity.pdbx_description
1 polymer ?
#
loop_
_entity_poly.entity_id
_entity_poly.type
_entity_poly.pdbx_seq_one_letter_code
_entity_poly.pdbx_strand_id
1 'polypeptide(L)'
;MGKLQAPPVSLLDKYRGANFEPIYATRVSVTGGEARHGRASGTARSEDGELDVELRLPVAMGGEGGGTNPEQLFAAGYGACFHGALHLLARRHGIGIPGGSV
;
A
#
# COMPACT_ATOMS: atom_id res chain seq x y z
N MET A 1 10.99 -10.86 -14.41
CA MET A 1 9.85 -9.95 -14.42
C MET A 1 9.92 -9.04 -15.63
N GLY A 2 8.83 -8.87 -16.30
CA GLY A 2 8.78 -7.98 -17.43
C GLY A 2 8.90 -6.52 -17.06
N LYS A 3 9.05 -5.71 -18.07
CA LYS A 3 9.11 -4.28 -17.91
C LYS A 3 7.81 -3.75 -17.32
N LEU A 4 7.94 -2.94 -16.30
CA LEU A 4 6.77 -2.24 -15.77
C LEU A 4 6.33 -1.19 -16.77
N GLN A 5 5.07 -1.23 -17.10
CA GLN A 5 4.46 -0.23 -17.97
C GLN A 5 3.47 0.57 -17.16
N ALA A 6 3.37 1.84 -17.45
CA ALA A 6 2.33 2.66 -16.86
C ALA A 6 0.97 2.05 -17.24
N PRO A 7 0.05 1.90 -16.29
CA PRO A 7 -1.27 1.40 -16.63
C PRO A 7 -1.92 2.33 -17.64
N PRO A 8 -2.57 1.79 -18.68
CA PRO A 8 -3.30 2.64 -19.59
C PRO A 8 -4.42 3.37 -18.87
N VAL A 9 -4.72 4.55 -19.30
CA VAL A 9 -5.85 5.32 -18.73
C VAL A 9 -7.13 4.50 -18.79
N SER A 10 -7.29 3.72 -19.84
CA SER A 10 -8.42 2.82 -20.02
C SER A 10 -8.49 1.73 -18.96
N LEU A 11 -7.48 1.57 -18.12
CA LEU A 11 -7.53 0.62 -17.03
C LEU A 11 -8.73 0.88 -16.11
N LEU A 12 -9.12 2.12 -15.94
CA LEU A 12 -10.30 2.46 -15.16
C LEU A 12 -11.58 1.87 -15.75
N ASP A 13 -11.57 1.60 -17.03
CA ASP A 13 -12.72 1.04 -17.75
C ASP A 13 -12.59 -0.46 -17.97
N LYS A 14 -11.54 -1.07 -17.46
CA LYS A 14 -11.20 -2.44 -17.76
C LYS A 14 -12.21 -3.46 -17.21
N TYR A 15 -12.84 -3.14 -16.12
CA TYR A 15 -13.71 -4.08 -15.42
C TYR A 15 -15.16 -3.99 -15.88
N ARG A 16 -15.37 -4.30 -17.15
CA ARG A 16 -16.70 -4.23 -17.73
C ARG A 16 -17.36 -5.57 -17.96
N GLY A 17 -16.59 -6.62 -17.92
CA GLY A 17 -17.06 -7.90 -18.36
C GLY A 17 -16.74 -9.02 -17.40
N ALA A 18 -16.94 -10.21 -17.86
CA ALA A 18 -16.73 -11.42 -17.08
C ALA A 18 -15.26 -11.77 -16.91
N ASN A 19 -14.37 -11.23 -17.73
CA ASN A 19 -12.96 -11.60 -17.71
C ASN A 19 -12.16 -10.61 -16.87
N PHE A 20 -11.58 -11.13 -15.81
CA PHE A 20 -10.68 -10.38 -14.95
C PHE A 20 -9.30 -11.03 -15.01
N GLU A 21 -8.30 -10.24 -15.38
CA GLU A 21 -6.92 -10.69 -15.37
C GLU A 21 -6.12 -9.78 -14.47
N PRO A 22 -5.46 -10.31 -13.42
CA PRO A 22 -4.62 -9.48 -12.58
C PRO A 22 -3.38 -9.01 -13.37
N ILE A 23 -3.08 -7.74 -13.25
CA ILE A 23 -1.88 -7.14 -13.85
C ILE A 23 -0.69 -7.36 -12.93
N TYR A 24 -0.96 -7.38 -11.63
CA TYR A 24 0.06 -7.49 -10.62
C TYR A 24 -0.50 -8.23 -9.42
N ALA A 25 0.33 -9.07 -8.84
CA ALA A 25 0.03 -9.76 -7.59
C ALA A 25 1.27 -9.74 -6.72
N THR A 26 1.08 -9.69 -5.43
CA THR A 26 2.18 -9.71 -4.49
C THR A 26 1.82 -10.57 -3.28
N ARG A 27 2.83 -10.95 -2.53
CA ARG A 27 2.65 -11.73 -1.33
C ARG A 27 3.53 -11.14 -0.24
N VAL A 28 2.93 -10.96 0.93
CA VAL A 28 3.63 -10.43 2.09
C VAL A 28 3.51 -11.44 3.23
N SER A 29 4.62 -11.76 3.84
CA SER A 29 4.65 -12.64 5.01
C SER A 29 4.82 -11.80 6.27
N VAL A 30 4.04 -12.13 7.28
CA VAL A 30 4.16 -11.51 8.60
C VAL A 30 4.58 -12.60 9.56
N THR A 31 5.72 -12.42 10.21
CA THR A 31 6.32 -13.44 11.07
C THR A 31 6.82 -12.85 12.37
N GLY A 32 6.98 -13.70 13.38
CA GLY A 32 7.49 -13.31 14.69
C GLY A 32 6.45 -12.58 15.52
N GLY A 33 6.93 -11.89 16.53
CA GLY A 33 6.10 -11.01 17.34
C GLY A 33 5.55 -11.67 18.59
N GLU A 34 4.78 -10.88 19.32
CA GLU A 34 4.16 -11.29 20.56
C GLU A 34 2.64 -11.32 20.44
N ALA A 35 2.04 -12.35 20.99
CA ALA A 35 0.59 -12.53 20.92
C ALA A 35 -0.16 -11.92 22.11
N ARG A 36 0.53 -11.59 23.20
CA ARG A 36 -0.16 -11.22 24.46
C ARG A 36 -0.99 -9.95 24.38
N HIS A 37 -0.68 -9.04 23.49
CA HIS A 37 -1.47 -7.82 23.32
C HIS A 37 -2.43 -7.89 22.13
N GLY A 38 -2.48 -9.02 21.44
CA GLY A 38 -3.40 -9.22 20.33
C GLY A 38 -3.13 -8.35 19.10
N ARG A 39 -1.99 -7.71 19.04
CA ARG A 39 -1.62 -6.84 17.92
C ARG A 39 -0.51 -7.48 17.11
N ALA A 40 -0.49 -7.17 15.84
CA ALA A 40 0.62 -7.62 15.00
C ALA A 40 1.92 -6.98 15.48
N SER A 41 2.92 -7.80 15.63
CA SER A 41 4.29 -7.38 15.90
C SER A 41 5.19 -8.32 15.10
N GLY A 42 6.49 -8.09 15.14
CA GLY A 42 7.42 -8.89 14.36
C GLY A 42 7.81 -8.17 13.09
N THR A 43 7.80 -8.87 11.96
CA THR A 43 8.30 -8.34 10.69
C THR A 43 7.31 -8.63 9.58
N ALA A 44 7.04 -7.64 8.75
CA ALA A 44 6.29 -7.81 7.51
C ALA A 44 7.24 -7.64 6.33
N ARG A 45 7.25 -8.63 5.45
CA ARG A 45 8.17 -8.62 4.32
C ARG A 45 7.50 -9.13 3.06
N SER A 46 7.63 -8.38 1.98
CA SER A 46 7.15 -8.83 0.69
C SER A 46 8.08 -9.86 0.08
N GLU A 47 7.53 -10.66 -0.81
CA GLU A 47 8.24 -11.73 -1.50
C GLU A 47 9.47 -11.22 -2.25
N ASP A 48 9.39 -10.01 -2.82
CA ASP A 48 10.50 -9.38 -3.52
C ASP A 48 11.44 -8.60 -2.61
N GLY A 49 11.12 -8.49 -1.32
CA GLY A 49 11.95 -7.78 -0.36
C GLY A 49 11.83 -6.26 -0.39
N GLU A 50 11.04 -5.69 -1.29
CA GLU A 50 10.89 -4.23 -1.39
C GLU A 50 10.14 -3.65 -0.20
N LEU A 51 9.21 -4.42 0.37
CA LEU A 51 8.62 -4.09 1.67
C LEU A 51 9.30 -4.95 2.72
N ASP A 52 9.92 -4.33 3.70
CA ASP A 52 10.58 -5.03 4.78
C ASP A 52 10.58 -4.11 6.00
N VAL A 53 9.65 -4.34 6.91
CA VAL A 53 9.41 -3.43 8.04
C VAL A 53 9.23 -4.18 9.34
N GLU A 54 9.66 -3.55 10.42
CA GLU A 54 9.41 -4.00 11.76
C GLU A 54 8.04 -3.51 12.23
N LEU A 55 7.26 -4.41 12.79
CA LEU A 55 5.95 -4.08 13.35
C LEU A 55 6.09 -3.95 14.86
N ARG A 56 5.65 -2.81 15.38
CA ARG A 56 5.75 -2.53 16.81
C ARG A 56 4.49 -1.85 17.31
N LEU A 57 4.12 -2.17 18.53
CA LEU A 57 3.00 -1.51 19.18
C LEU A 57 3.36 -0.04 19.41
N PRO A 58 2.53 0.90 18.95
CA PRO A 58 2.86 2.31 19.11
C PRO A 58 2.81 2.76 20.56
N VAL A 59 3.57 3.80 20.86
CA VAL A 59 3.63 4.39 22.20
C VAL A 59 2.24 4.80 22.69
N ALA A 60 1.42 5.35 21.81
CA ALA A 60 0.06 5.76 22.13
C ALA A 60 -0.82 4.62 22.65
N MET A 61 -0.46 3.37 22.34
CA MET A 61 -1.18 2.18 22.80
C MET A 61 -0.42 1.44 23.90
N GLY A 62 0.55 2.08 24.50
CA GLY A 62 1.32 1.50 25.58
C GLY A 62 2.56 0.71 25.15
N GLY A 63 2.91 0.77 23.88
CA GLY A 63 4.10 0.11 23.37
C GLY A 63 5.36 0.98 23.44
N GLU A 64 6.43 0.43 22.96
CA GLU A 64 7.72 1.13 22.93
C GLU A 64 7.96 1.88 21.60
N GLY A 65 7.15 1.60 20.60
CA GLY A 65 7.38 2.13 19.26
C GLY A 65 8.60 1.51 18.60
N GLY A 66 9.27 2.27 17.74
CA GLY A 66 10.48 1.80 17.07
C GLY A 66 10.22 1.05 15.78
N GLY A 67 8.98 0.99 15.34
CA GLY A 67 8.60 0.37 14.09
C GLY A 67 7.29 0.95 13.58
N THR A 68 6.75 0.33 12.56
CA THR A 68 5.45 0.71 12.02
C THR A 68 4.35 -0.19 12.62
N ASN A 69 3.14 -0.02 12.14
CA ASN A 69 1.97 -0.75 12.62
C ASN A 69 0.98 -0.96 11.47
N PRO A 70 0.00 -1.85 11.66
CA PRO A 70 -0.97 -2.12 10.60
C PRO A 70 -1.74 -0.89 10.15
N GLU A 71 -2.05 0.01 11.05
CA GLU A 71 -2.78 1.24 10.71
C GLU A 71 -1.98 2.12 9.76
N GLN A 72 -0.69 2.29 10.03
CA GLN A 72 0.18 3.07 9.15
C GLN A 72 0.35 2.40 7.80
N LEU A 73 0.51 1.09 7.77
CA LEU A 73 0.66 0.35 6.53
C LEU A 73 -0.61 0.44 5.68
N PHE A 74 -1.77 0.30 6.31
CA PHE A 74 -3.04 0.45 5.61
C PHE A 74 -3.20 1.87 5.08
N ALA A 75 -2.92 2.86 5.90
CA ALA A 75 -3.02 4.26 5.50
C ALA A 75 -2.07 4.58 4.35
N ALA A 76 -0.85 4.07 4.41
CA ALA A 76 0.12 4.28 3.33
C ALA A 76 -0.35 3.65 2.03
N GLY A 77 -0.84 2.42 2.08
CA GLY A 77 -1.34 1.72 0.90
C GLY A 77 -2.55 2.41 0.29
N TYR A 78 -3.54 2.69 1.11
CA TYR A 78 -4.74 3.38 0.67
C TYR A 78 -4.41 4.79 0.16
N GLY A 79 -3.58 5.51 0.91
CA GLY A 79 -3.18 6.87 0.52
C GLY A 79 -2.41 6.90 -0.79
N ALA A 80 -1.55 5.92 -1.03
CA ALA A 80 -0.81 5.83 -2.28
C ALA A 80 -1.75 5.61 -3.47
N CYS A 81 -2.73 4.72 -3.32
CA CYS A 81 -3.73 4.51 -4.36
C CYS A 81 -4.56 5.77 -4.63
N PHE A 82 -5.02 6.40 -3.57
CA PHE A 82 -5.82 7.63 -3.68
C PHE A 82 -5.02 8.75 -4.34
N HIS A 83 -3.78 8.93 -3.90
CA HIS A 83 -2.88 9.93 -4.45
C HIS A 83 -2.68 9.72 -5.96
N GLY A 84 -2.40 8.49 -6.36
CA GLY A 84 -2.20 8.16 -7.77
C GLY A 84 -3.45 8.41 -8.61
N ALA A 85 -4.61 8.00 -8.10
CA ALA A 85 -5.87 8.20 -8.81
C ALA A 85 -6.20 9.69 -8.94
N LEU A 86 -6.00 10.45 -7.88
CA LEU A 86 -6.26 11.87 -7.88
C LEU A 86 -5.39 12.60 -8.90
N HIS A 87 -4.10 12.28 -8.92
CA HIS A 87 -3.17 12.89 -9.87
C HIS A 87 -3.50 12.51 -11.31
N LEU A 88 -3.88 11.26 -11.55
CA LEU A 88 -4.27 10.82 -12.88
C LEU A 88 -5.49 11.59 -13.39
N LEU A 89 -6.52 11.69 -12.54
CA LEU A 89 -7.74 12.40 -12.91
C LEU A 89 -7.50 13.90 -13.11
N ALA A 90 -6.72 14.50 -12.22
CA ALA A 90 -6.37 15.91 -12.34
C ALA A 90 -5.65 16.19 -13.66
N ARG A 91 -4.70 15.33 -14.01
CA ARG A 91 -3.94 15.47 -15.27
C ARG A 91 -4.86 15.36 -16.48
N ARG A 92 -5.80 14.41 -16.46
CA ARG A 92 -6.76 14.24 -17.55
C ARG A 92 -7.63 15.48 -17.77
N HIS A 93 -7.90 16.23 -16.72
CA HIS A 93 -8.72 17.43 -16.76
C HIS A 93 -7.92 18.73 -16.78
N GLY A 94 -6.61 18.64 -16.91
CA GLY A 94 -5.74 19.81 -16.95
C GLY A 94 -5.67 20.58 -15.64
N ILE A 95 -5.90 19.91 -14.52
CA ILE A 95 -5.92 20.52 -13.19
C ILE A 95 -4.61 20.21 -12.48
N GLY A 96 -3.96 21.24 -11.95
CA GLY A 96 -2.79 21.04 -11.09
C GLY A 96 -3.21 20.76 -9.66
N ILE A 97 -2.40 19.98 -8.95
CA ILE A 97 -2.59 19.72 -7.52
C ILE A 97 -1.44 20.38 -6.78
N PRO A 98 -1.71 21.48 -6.06
CA PRO A 98 -0.67 22.17 -5.31
C PRO A 98 -0.05 21.26 -4.24
N GLY A 99 1.28 21.26 -4.17
CA GLY A 99 2.00 20.45 -3.19
C GLY A 99 2.05 18.97 -3.48
N GLY A 100 1.18 18.45 -4.33
CA GLY A 100 1.21 17.05 -4.77
C GLY A 100 1.06 16.02 -3.68
N SER A 101 0.38 16.32 -2.57
CA SER A 101 0.21 15.39 -1.47
C SER A 101 -1.24 15.19 -1.07
N VAL A 102 -1.51 14.08 -0.48
CA VAL A 102 -2.81 13.75 0.11
C VAL A 102 -2.66 13.40 1.59
#